data_3ea5499a94a70523c6a6e8e730ebf7e8
#
_entry.id   3ea5499a94a70523c6a6e8e730ebf7e8
#
_cell.length_a   1.000
_cell.length_b   1.000
_cell.length_c   1.000
_cell.angle_alpha   90.00
_cell.angle_beta   90.00
_cell.angle_gamma   90.00
#
_symmetry.space_group_name_H-M   'P 1'
#
loop_
_entity.id
_entity.type
_entity.pdbx_description
1 polymer ?
#
loop_
_entity_poly.entity_id
_entity_poly.type
_entity_poly.pdbx_seq_one_letter_code
_entity_poly.pdbx_strand_id
1 'polypeptide(L)'
;RFKPQALVVGASCTAELIQDDPGGLAEALNLSIPTIPLELPSYQRKENYGASETFYQIVRKLAKKSNKTDQLSCNILGPASLGFRHRDDIIEIKKILNDMGIDINLIAPMGASPEDIQVKTAKAHFNVMLYPEVAETACRYLEKEFDQPYTKTIPIGIGATKEFIKEISDIFGLKTDNHYSERLRADWWSKSIDSTYFTGKRVYVFGDATHVKSSVKIANEEMGFEVVGLGCYNREFARDIRSLGKELNLDSLITEDYLEVEAEIQRLQPELILGTQMERHIGKRLGIPCAVISAPFHVQDHPARYSPQVGWEGANVIFDTWVHPLVMG
;
A
#
# COMPACT_ATOMS: atom_id res chain seq x y z
N ARG A 1 -17.69 -2.02 -31.88
CA ARG A 1 -18.20 -3.08 -30.97
C ARG A 1 -18.15 -2.61 -29.52
N PHE A 2 -17.05 -1.97 -29.11
CA PHE A 2 -16.88 -1.37 -27.79
C PHE A 2 -17.07 0.14 -27.89
N LYS A 3 -17.56 0.77 -26.82
CA LYS A 3 -17.66 2.23 -26.71
C LYS A 3 -16.76 2.67 -25.53
N PRO A 4 -15.43 2.76 -25.72
CA PRO A 4 -14.52 3.14 -24.66
C PRO A 4 -14.68 4.60 -24.29
N GLN A 5 -14.50 4.91 -23.01
CA GLN A 5 -14.48 6.30 -22.50
C GLN A 5 -13.07 6.91 -22.59
N ALA A 6 -12.04 6.09 -22.66
CA ALA A 6 -10.66 6.47 -22.87
C ALA A 6 -9.89 5.32 -23.53
N LEU A 7 -8.79 5.63 -24.20
CA LEU A 7 -7.87 4.68 -24.79
C LEU A 7 -6.51 4.79 -24.09
N VAL A 8 -6.07 3.73 -23.47
CA VAL A 8 -4.72 3.62 -22.88
C VAL A 8 -3.86 2.81 -23.85
N VAL A 9 -2.73 3.36 -24.27
CA VAL A 9 -1.86 2.76 -25.29
C VAL A 9 -0.46 2.59 -24.72
N GLY A 10 -0.02 1.35 -24.55
CA GLY A 10 1.33 1.00 -24.14
C GLY A 10 2.07 0.23 -25.21
N ALA A 11 3.39 0.33 -25.22
CA ALA A 11 4.25 -0.50 -26.06
C ALA A 11 4.42 -1.89 -25.47
N SER A 12 4.53 -2.90 -26.36
CA SER A 12 5.01 -4.23 -25.95
C SER A 12 6.53 -4.22 -25.84
N CYS A 13 7.10 -5.23 -25.17
CA CYS A 13 8.56 -5.39 -25.11
C CYS A 13 9.20 -5.44 -26.50
N THR A 14 8.52 -6.06 -27.49
CA THR A 14 9.00 -6.11 -28.88
C THR A 14 8.94 -4.74 -29.54
N ALA A 15 7.88 -3.97 -29.35
CA ALA A 15 7.75 -2.60 -29.86
C ALA A 15 8.85 -1.69 -29.31
N GLU A 16 9.18 -1.82 -28.02
CA GLU A 16 10.28 -1.10 -27.38
C GLU A 16 11.64 -1.42 -28.04
N LEU A 17 11.91 -2.72 -28.32
CA LEU A 17 13.17 -3.13 -28.96
C LEU A 17 13.35 -2.60 -30.40
N ILE A 18 12.26 -2.51 -31.16
CA ILE A 18 12.30 -1.97 -32.52
C ILE A 18 12.06 -0.47 -32.58
N GLN A 19 11.97 0.18 -31.42
CA GLN A 19 11.73 1.62 -31.27
C GLN A 19 10.44 2.10 -31.96
N ASP A 20 9.39 1.26 -31.94
CA ASP A 20 8.07 1.63 -32.41
C ASP A 20 7.36 2.54 -31.40
N ASP A 21 6.61 3.53 -31.88
CA ASP A 21 5.86 4.49 -31.04
C ASP A 21 4.34 4.36 -31.24
N PRO A 22 3.71 3.33 -30.65
CA PRO A 22 2.27 3.16 -30.76
C PRO A 22 1.49 4.28 -30.05
N GLY A 23 2.09 4.92 -29.03
CA GLY A 23 1.49 6.04 -28.30
C GLY A 23 1.38 7.28 -29.17
N GLY A 24 2.46 7.70 -29.80
CA GLY A 24 2.47 8.83 -30.74
C GLY A 24 1.57 8.60 -31.94
N LEU A 25 1.53 7.39 -32.50
CA LEU A 25 0.59 7.02 -33.55
C LEU A 25 -0.87 7.16 -33.11
N ALA A 26 -1.21 6.70 -31.91
CA ALA A 26 -2.55 6.78 -31.36
C ALA A 26 -2.97 8.24 -31.08
N GLU A 27 -2.07 9.11 -30.64
CA GLU A 27 -2.33 10.55 -30.49
C GLU A 27 -2.55 11.23 -31.85
N ALA A 28 -1.76 10.86 -32.86
CA ALA A 28 -1.89 11.39 -34.21
C ALA A 28 -3.26 11.07 -34.87
N LEU A 29 -3.93 10.00 -34.46
CA LEU A 29 -5.28 9.65 -34.92
C LEU A 29 -6.34 10.65 -34.45
N ASN A 30 -6.04 11.51 -33.49
CA ASN A 30 -6.92 12.55 -32.96
C ASN A 30 -8.36 12.06 -32.68
N LEU A 31 -8.46 10.99 -31.92
CA LEU A 31 -9.73 10.35 -31.60
C LEU A 31 -10.63 11.28 -30.76
N SER A 32 -11.95 11.10 -30.87
CA SER A 32 -12.94 11.85 -30.06
C SER A 32 -12.93 11.51 -28.56
N ILE A 33 -12.21 10.47 -28.17
CA ILE A 33 -12.01 10.04 -26.77
C ILE A 33 -10.58 10.34 -26.30
N PRO A 34 -10.37 10.57 -25.01
CA PRO A 34 -9.03 10.77 -24.48
C PRO A 34 -8.11 9.58 -24.79
N THR A 35 -6.95 9.88 -25.39
CA THR A 35 -5.89 8.89 -25.61
C THR A 35 -4.76 9.15 -24.63
N ILE A 36 -4.32 8.09 -23.94
CA ILE A 36 -3.33 8.13 -22.87
C ILE A 36 -2.16 7.22 -23.30
N PRO A 37 -1.11 7.78 -23.92
CA PRO A 37 0.09 7.02 -24.20
C PRO A 37 0.84 6.73 -22.92
N LEU A 38 1.41 5.52 -22.81
CA LEU A 38 2.21 5.06 -21.69
C LEU A 38 3.60 4.66 -22.16
N GLU A 39 4.61 5.31 -21.59
CA GLU A 39 6.00 4.95 -21.74
C GLU A 39 6.40 4.04 -20.56
N LEU A 40 6.34 2.73 -20.78
CA LEU A 40 6.64 1.71 -19.78
C LEU A 40 7.85 0.88 -20.19
N PRO A 41 9.10 1.34 -19.92
CA PRO A 41 10.31 0.69 -20.37
C PRO A 41 10.53 -0.67 -19.70
N SER A 42 10.08 -1.74 -20.36
CA SER A 42 9.98 -3.10 -19.84
C SER A 42 11.32 -3.69 -19.39
N TYR A 43 12.42 -3.28 -20.01
CA TYR A 43 13.76 -3.79 -19.70
C TYR A 43 14.47 -3.02 -18.58
N GLN A 44 14.01 -1.82 -18.26
CA GLN A 44 14.66 -0.93 -17.30
C GLN A 44 13.88 -0.78 -15.99
N ARG A 45 12.57 -0.94 -16.04
CA ARG A 45 11.64 -0.70 -14.93
C ARG A 45 10.77 -1.91 -14.67
N LYS A 46 10.26 -2.02 -13.46
CA LYS A 46 9.47 -3.13 -12.99
C LYS A 46 8.01 -2.73 -12.77
N GLU A 47 7.21 -3.69 -12.29
CA GLU A 47 5.78 -3.57 -12.10
C GLU A 47 5.36 -2.31 -11.30
N ASN A 48 6.07 -1.99 -10.22
CA ASN A 48 5.73 -0.83 -9.37
C ASN A 48 5.82 0.48 -10.14
N TYR A 49 6.87 0.66 -10.95
CA TYR A 49 6.97 1.82 -11.82
C TYR A 49 5.81 1.85 -12.81
N GLY A 50 5.48 0.72 -13.43
CA GLY A 50 4.38 0.60 -14.37
C GLY A 50 3.04 0.97 -13.74
N ALA A 51 2.77 0.51 -12.53
CA ALA A 51 1.54 0.82 -11.79
C ALA A 51 1.44 2.32 -11.45
N SER A 52 2.51 2.89 -10.90
CA SER A 52 2.58 4.32 -10.55
C SER A 52 2.45 5.22 -11.77
N GLU A 53 3.22 4.94 -12.81
CA GLU A 53 3.22 5.74 -14.05
C GLU A 53 1.86 5.67 -14.76
N THR A 54 1.27 4.47 -14.86
CA THR A 54 -0.05 4.30 -15.48
C THR A 54 -1.09 5.11 -14.74
N PHE A 55 -1.15 5.01 -13.41
CA PHE A 55 -2.13 5.76 -12.63
C PHE A 55 -1.91 7.27 -12.72
N TYR A 56 -0.66 7.71 -12.65
CA TYR A 56 -0.30 9.12 -12.83
C TYR A 56 -0.74 9.67 -14.18
N GLN A 57 -0.45 8.98 -15.30
CA GLN A 57 -0.82 9.44 -16.63
C GLN A 57 -2.34 9.47 -16.83
N ILE A 58 -3.07 8.50 -16.26
CA ILE A 58 -4.53 8.51 -16.26
C ILE A 58 -5.06 9.77 -15.55
N VAL A 59 -4.59 10.03 -14.33
CA VAL A 59 -5.00 11.20 -13.55
C VAL A 59 -4.60 12.50 -14.27
N ARG A 60 -3.37 12.60 -14.76
CA ARG A 60 -2.86 13.77 -15.46
C ARG A 60 -3.67 14.13 -16.71
N LYS A 61 -4.05 13.11 -17.49
CA LYS A 61 -4.77 13.32 -18.77
C LYS A 61 -6.25 13.58 -18.55
N LEU A 62 -6.86 12.97 -17.54
CA LEU A 62 -8.31 13.00 -17.36
C LEU A 62 -8.79 14.05 -16.35
N ALA A 63 -8.06 14.30 -15.25
CA ALA A 63 -8.52 15.21 -14.20
C ALA A 63 -8.70 16.63 -14.74
N LYS A 64 -9.87 17.23 -14.44
CA LYS A 64 -10.20 18.60 -14.84
C LYS A 64 -10.48 19.46 -13.60
N LYS A 65 -10.05 20.72 -13.64
CA LYS A 65 -10.36 21.69 -12.57
C LYS A 65 -11.87 21.83 -12.40
N SER A 66 -12.31 21.84 -11.16
CA SER A 66 -13.70 22.01 -10.76
C SER A 66 -13.79 22.65 -9.38
N ASN A 67 -14.96 23.15 -9.00
CA ASN A 67 -15.19 23.62 -7.64
C ASN A 67 -15.15 22.43 -6.66
N LYS A 68 -14.72 22.71 -5.45
CA LYS A 68 -14.77 21.74 -4.34
C LYS A 68 -16.20 21.42 -3.96
N THR A 69 -16.40 20.27 -3.33
CA THR A 69 -17.70 19.92 -2.70
C THR A 69 -17.99 20.86 -1.54
N ASP A 70 -19.29 21.06 -1.22
CA ASP A 70 -19.69 21.94 -0.12
C ASP A 70 -19.25 21.39 1.25
N GLN A 71 -19.25 20.07 1.41
CA GLN A 71 -18.79 19.40 2.60
C GLN A 71 -17.35 18.90 2.43
N LEU A 72 -16.62 18.80 3.56
CA LEU A 72 -15.27 18.28 3.56
C LEU A 72 -15.24 16.87 2.99
N SER A 73 -14.46 16.68 1.95
CA SER A 73 -14.40 15.42 1.22
C SER A 73 -12.99 15.06 0.79
N CYS A 74 -12.73 13.77 0.60
CA CYS A 74 -11.46 13.26 0.12
C CYS A 74 -11.61 12.29 -1.05
N ASN A 75 -10.52 12.10 -1.78
CA ASN A 75 -10.34 10.95 -2.64
C ASN A 75 -9.48 9.92 -1.91
N ILE A 76 -9.76 8.63 -2.08
CA ILE A 76 -8.89 7.53 -1.66
C ILE A 76 -8.14 7.05 -2.90
N LEU A 77 -6.82 7.27 -2.93
CA LEU A 77 -5.98 6.97 -4.09
C LEU A 77 -4.97 5.87 -3.77
N GLY A 78 -4.79 4.95 -4.72
CA GLY A 78 -3.81 3.86 -4.65
C GLY A 78 -4.38 2.45 -4.66
N PRO A 79 -5.53 2.16 -4.01
CA PRO A 79 -6.06 0.81 -4.04
C PRO A 79 -6.29 0.30 -5.46
N ALA A 80 -5.78 -0.90 -5.74
CA ALA A 80 -5.89 -1.59 -7.02
C ALA A 80 -6.61 -2.95 -6.85
N SER A 81 -7.26 -3.44 -7.90
CA SER A 81 -8.06 -4.66 -7.85
C SER A 81 -7.25 -5.92 -7.55
N LEU A 82 -5.96 -5.92 -7.90
CA LEU A 82 -5.03 -7.01 -7.64
C LEU A 82 -4.14 -6.74 -6.42
N GLY A 83 -4.39 -5.66 -5.67
CA GLY A 83 -3.65 -5.33 -4.47
C GLY A 83 -3.98 -6.26 -3.30
N PHE A 84 -2.98 -6.49 -2.43
CA PHE A 84 -3.13 -7.34 -1.25
C PHE A 84 -4.14 -6.75 -0.28
N ARG A 85 -5.33 -7.38 -0.18
CA ARG A 85 -6.44 -6.99 0.70
C ARG A 85 -7.01 -5.58 0.52
N HIS A 86 -6.67 -4.89 -0.57
CA HIS A 86 -7.09 -3.50 -0.82
C HIS A 86 -8.61 -3.29 -0.76
N ARG A 87 -9.43 -4.29 -1.07
CA ARG A 87 -10.90 -4.20 -0.97
C ARG A 87 -11.37 -4.02 0.48
N ASP A 88 -10.77 -4.77 1.38
CA ASP A 88 -11.09 -4.70 2.81
C ASP A 88 -10.51 -3.43 3.43
N ASP A 89 -9.34 -3.01 2.98
CA ASP A 89 -8.69 -1.77 3.41
C ASP A 89 -9.55 -0.54 3.08
N ILE A 90 -10.12 -0.49 1.89
CA ILE A 90 -11.08 0.57 1.53
C ILE A 90 -12.26 0.61 2.50
N ILE A 91 -12.80 -0.54 2.88
CA ILE A 91 -13.93 -0.61 3.81
C ILE A 91 -13.55 -0.03 5.17
N GLU A 92 -12.34 -0.36 5.65
CA GLU A 92 -11.88 0.13 6.95
C GLU A 92 -11.56 1.63 6.94
N ILE A 93 -10.87 2.11 5.89
CA ILE A 93 -10.62 3.54 5.71
C ILE A 93 -11.92 4.35 5.62
N LYS A 94 -12.92 3.83 4.91
CA LYS A 94 -14.26 4.46 4.86
C LYS A 94 -14.88 4.61 6.24
N LYS A 95 -14.77 3.61 7.10
CA LYS A 95 -15.29 3.69 8.47
C LYS A 95 -14.58 4.80 9.26
N ILE A 96 -13.26 4.86 9.18
CA ILE A 96 -12.46 5.88 9.87
C ILE A 96 -12.85 7.29 9.39
N LEU A 97 -12.90 7.50 8.07
CA LEU A 97 -13.23 8.80 7.49
C LEU A 97 -14.68 9.22 7.79
N ASN A 98 -15.63 8.29 7.73
CA ASN A 98 -17.03 8.56 8.09
C ASN A 98 -17.17 8.94 9.57
N ASP A 99 -16.45 8.26 10.47
CA ASP A 99 -16.42 8.59 11.90
C ASP A 99 -15.85 9.99 12.15
N MET A 100 -14.97 10.47 11.25
CA MET A 100 -14.42 11.83 11.26
C MET A 100 -15.35 12.86 10.57
N GLY A 101 -16.49 12.46 10.02
CA GLY A 101 -17.41 13.32 9.29
C GLY A 101 -16.89 13.76 7.91
N ILE A 102 -16.03 12.96 7.27
CA ILE A 102 -15.43 13.24 5.98
C ILE A 102 -16.10 12.41 4.88
N ASP A 103 -16.62 13.09 3.85
CA ASP A 103 -17.22 12.45 2.71
C ASP A 103 -16.18 11.86 1.76
N ILE A 104 -16.51 10.71 1.16
CA ILE A 104 -15.66 10.08 0.17
C ILE A 104 -16.16 10.42 -1.23
N ASN A 105 -15.38 11.22 -1.94
CA ASN A 105 -15.74 11.72 -3.26
C ASN A 105 -15.36 10.73 -4.38
N LEU A 106 -14.16 10.12 -4.30
CA LEU A 106 -13.65 9.20 -5.32
C LEU A 106 -12.78 8.13 -4.68
N ILE A 107 -12.82 6.91 -5.22
CA ILE A 107 -11.84 5.85 -4.94
C ILE A 107 -11.23 5.46 -6.28
N ALA A 108 -9.90 5.55 -6.40
CA ALA A 108 -9.18 5.25 -7.64
C ALA A 108 -7.77 4.66 -7.37
N PRO A 109 -7.28 3.82 -8.30
CA PRO A 109 -7.88 3.36 -9.55
C PRO A 109 -9.00 2.34 -9.38
N MET A 110 -9.09 1.65 -8.23
CA MET A 110 -10.06 0.57 -8.04
C MET A 110 -11.51 1.08 -8.06
N GLY A 111 -12.28 0.60 -9.03
CA GLY A 111 -13.71 0.91 -9.14
C GLY A 111 -14.04 2.24 -9.80
N ALA A 112 -13.06 3.07 -10.17
CA ALA A 112 -13.28 4.31 -10.87
C ALA A 112 -13.35 4.11 -12.40
N SER A 113 -14.33 4.73 -13.04
CA SER A 113 -14.35 4.89 -14.49
C SER A 113 -13.49 6.09 -14.93
N PRO A 114 -13.09 6.17 -16.22
CA PRO A 114 -12.46 7.39 -16.77
C PRO A 114 -13.27 8.64 -16.53
N GLU A 115 -14.60 8.57 -16.64
CA GLU A 115 -15.52 9.68 -16.38
C GLU A 115 -15.48 10.08 -14.90
N ASP A 116 -15.47 9.12 -13.95
CA ASP A 116 -15.34 9.43 -12.52
C ASP A 116 -14.06 10.20 -12.23
N ILE A 117 -12.93 9.76 -12.79
CA ILE A 117 -11.64 10.44 -12.63
C ILE A 117 -11.72 11.87 -13.19
N GLN A 118 -12.32 12.04 -14.40
CA GLN A 118 -12.45 13.34 -15.05
C GLN A 118 -13.29 14.32 -14.24
N VAL A 119 -14.42 13.86 -13.69
CA VAL A 119 -15.44 14.72 -13.09
C VAL A 119 -15.22 14.91 -11.60
N LYS A 120 -14.73 13.90 -10.90
CA LYS A 120 -14.69 13.88 -9.42
C LYS A 120 -13.34 14.27 -8.85
N THR A 121 -12.20 13.91 -9.49
CA THR A 121 -10.88 14.03 -8.85
C THR A 121 -10.63 15.40 -8.23
N ALA A 122 -10.92 16.49 -8.95
CA ALA A 122 -10.65 17.85 -8.48
C ALA A 122 -11.65 18.38 -7.43
N LYS A 123 -12.77 17.69 -7.22
CA LYS A 123 -13.83 18.14 -6.28
C LYS A 123 -13.48 17.89 -4.82
N ALA A 124 -12.61 16.93 -4.51
CA ALA A 124 -12.20 16.65 -3.15
C ALA A 124 -11.28 17.74 -2.57
N HIS A 125 -11.30 17.94 -1.27
CA HIS A 125 -10.44 18.88 -0.58
C HIS A 125 -9.02 18.36 -0.43
N PHE A 126 -8.87 17.04 -0.27
CA PHE A 126 -7.58 16.37 -0.11
C PHE A 126 -7.62 14.94 -0.63
N ASN A 127 -6.46 14.30 -0.63
CA ASN A 127 -6.31 12.91 -1.03
C ASN A 127 -5.81 12.07 0.15
N VAL A 128 -6.47 10.96 0.42
CA VAL A 128 -5.93 9.89 1.25
C VAL A 128 -5.08 9.01 0.34
N MET A 129 -3.77 9.05 0.53
CA MET A 129 -2.84 8.19 -0.19
C MET A 129 -2.74 6.85 0.52
N LEU A 130 -3.16 5.79 -0.16
CA LEU A 130 -2.87 4.42 0.21
C LEU A 130 -1.95 3.80 -0.84
N TYR A 131 -0.93 3.07 -0.38
CA TYR A 131 0.05 2.42 -1.26
C TYR A 131 0.81 3.41 -2.15
N PRO A 132 1.81 4.09 -1.59
CA PRO A 132 2.67 5.05 -2.28
C PRO A 132 3.24 4.50 -3.60
N GLU A 133 3.48 3.19 -3.67
CA GLU A 133 3.94 2.45 -4.85
C GLU A 133 3.04 2.66 -6.07
N VAL A 134 1.77 3.00 -5.86
CA VAL A 134 0.80 3.27 -6.93
C VAL A 134 0.45 4.75 -7.02
N ALA A 135 0.24 5.41 -5.87
CA ALA A 135 -0.46 6.69 -5.82
C ALA A 135 0.44 7.92 -5.62
N GLU A 136 1.68 7.77 -5.13
CA GLU A 136 2.47 8.92 -4.69
C GLU A 136 2.69 9.95 -5.82
N THR A 137 3.03 9.50 -7.02
CA THR A 137 3.26 10.39 -8.16
C THR A 137 1.99 11.15 -8.55
N ALA A 138 0.83 10.48 -8.54
CA ALA A 138 -0.46 11.10 -8.81
C ALA A 138 -0.86 12.09 -7.70
N CYS A 139 -0.63 11.76 -6.43
CA CYS A 139 -0.92 12.64 -5.29
C CYS A 139 -0.08 13.92 -5.34
N ARG A 140 1.22 13.81 -5.62
CA ARG A 140 2.12 14.97 -5.79
C ARG A 140 1.66 15.88 -6.95
N TYR A 141 1.21 15.28 -8.05
CA TYR A 141 0.66 16.05 -9.17
C TYR A 141 -0.62 16.79 -8.77
N LEU A 142 -1.54 16.13 -8.06
CA LEU A 142 -2.79 16.75 -7.60
C LEU A 142 -2.53 17.83 -6.55
N GLU A 143 -1.57 17.67 -5.66
CA GLU A 143 -1.17 18.71 -4.72
C GLU A 143 -0.68 19.96 -5.45
N LYS A 144 0.20 19.79 -6.46
CA LYS A 144 0.78 20.88 -7.21
C LYS A 144 -0.20 21.60 -8.14
N GLU A 145 -1.01 20.86 -8.88
CA GLU A 145 -1.83 21.40 -9.99
C GLU A 145 -3.26 21.73 -9.56
N PHE A 146 -3.76 21.11 -8.47
CA PHE A 146 -5.13 21.22 -8.00
C PHE A 146 -5.24 21.72 -6.55
N ASP A 147 -4.12 22.04 -5.92
CA ASP A 147 -4.08 22.47 -4.51
C ASP A 147 -4.80 21.47 -3.57
N GLN A 148 -4.51 20.18 -3.79
CA GLN A 148 -5.07 19.08 -3.00
C GLN A 148 -3.96 18.44 -2.17
N PRO A 149 -3.80 18.77 -0.88
CA PRO A 149 -2.86 18.09 -0.01
C PRO A 149 -3.20 16.60 0.09
N TYR A 150 -2.25 15.80 0.51
CA TYR A 150 -2.47 14.36 0.68
C TYR A 150 -1.82 13.84 1.95
N THR A 151 -2.43 12.78 2.53
CA THR A 151 -1.89 12.11 3.70
C THR A 151 -0.62 11.34 3.35
N LYS A 152 0.35 11.34 4.26
CA LYS A 152 1.63 10.63 4.11
C LYS A 152 1.70 9.39 5.00
N THR A 153 0.89 9.35 6.04
CA THR A 153 0.80 8.22 6.95
C THR A 153 -0.10 7.13 6.36
N ILE A 154 0.42 5.91 6.27
CA ILE A 154 -0.38 4.73 5.91
C ILE A 154 -0.81 4.06 7.20
N PRO A 155 -2.12 3.92 7.48
CA PRO A 155 -2.63 3.52 8.79
C PRO A 155 -2.56 1.99 9.01
N ILE A 156 -1.38 1.39 8.88
CA ILE A 156 -1.11 -0.03 9.16
C ILE A 156 -0.49 -0.12 10.56
N GLY A 157 -1.21 -0.74 11.51
CA GLY A 157 -0.86 -0.79 12.92
C GLY A 157 -1.59 0.26 13.76
N ILE A 158 -1.52 0.10 15.09
CA ILE A 158 -2.24 0.96 16.05
C ILE A 158 -1.67 2.37 16.04
N GLY A 159 -0.34 2.50 16.15
CA GLY A 159 0.35 3.77 16.18
C GLY A 159 0.10 4.57 14.91
N ALA A 160 0.31 3.95 13.75
CA ALA A 160 0.11 4.59 12.45
C ALA A 160 -1.36 4.96 12.20
N THR A 161 -2.33 4.20 12.70
CA THR A 161 -3.75 4.57 12.61
C THR A 161 -4.05 5.84 13.42
N LYS A 162 -3.48 5.97 14.61
CA LYS A 162 -3.60 7.20 15.42
C LYS A 162 -2.92 8.39 14.73
N GLU A 163 -1.72 8.19 14.19
CA GLU A 163 -0.99 9.22 13.44
C GLU A 163 -1.78 9.69 12.21
N PHE A 164 -2.38 8.77 11.47
CA PHE A 164 -3.21 9.08 10.30
C PHE A 164 -4.42 9.96 10.64
N ILE A 165 -5.16 9.59 11.70
CA ILE A 165 -6.29 10.37 12.18
C ILE A 165 -5.83 11.77 12.63
N LYS A 166 -4.72 11.85 13.35
CA LYS A 166 -4.12 13.11 13.77
C LYS A 166 -3.68 13.96 12.58
N GLU A 167 -3.00 13.39 11.60
CA GLU A 167 -2.56 14.09 10.39
C GLU A 167 -3.72 14.79 9.69
N ILE A 168 -4.84 14.08 9.48
CA ILE A 168 -6.04 14.65 8.86
C ILE A 168 -6.65 15.75 9.75
N SER A 169 -6.70 15.50 11.05
CA SER A 169 -7.26 16.47 12.00
C SER A 169 -6.45 17.76 12.07
N ASP A 170 -5.12 17.65 12.04
CA ASP A 170 -4.21 18.80 12.04
C ASP A 170 -4.35 19.63 10.75
N ILE A 171 -4.55 18.98 9.58
CA ILE A 171 -4.74 19.69 8.30
C ILE A 171 -6.03 20.52 8.30
N PHE A 172 -7.13 20.00 8.87
CA PHE A 172 -8.47 20.60 8.77
C PHE A 172 -9.02 21.15 10.07
N GLY A 173 -8.26 21.11 11.17
CA GLY A 173 -8.69 21.63 12.48
C GLY A 173 -9.88 20.82 13.08
N LEU A 174 -9.96 19.52 12.76
CA LEU A 174 -11.04 18.67 13.25
C LEU A 174 -10.77 18.26 14.69
N LYS A 175 -11.84 18.15 15.49
CA LYS A 175 -11.73 17.56 16.82
C LYS A 175 -11.70 16.05 16.70
N THR A 176 -10.70 15.42 17.29
CA THR A 176 -10.62 13.96 17.41
C THR A 176 -11.30 13.53 18.69
N ASP A 177 -12.42 12.81 18.58
CA ASP A 177 -13.00 12.10 19.71
C ASP A 177 -12.33 10.73 19.87
N ASN A 178 -12.08 10.31 21.12
CA ASN A 178 -11.41 9.03 21.43
C ASN A 178 -12.23 7.77 21.10
N HIS A 179 -13.46 7.92 20.56
CA HIS A 179 -14.37 6.80 20.24
C HIS A 179 -13.82 5.82 19.18
N TYR A 180 -12.77 6.19 18.46
CA TYR A 180 -12.16 5.35 17.41
C TYR A 180 -11.48 4.10 17.94
N SER A 181 -11.07 4.11 19.22
CA SER A 181 -10.36 2.98 19.84
C SER A 181 -11.28 1.83 20.27
N GLU A 182 -12.61 2.01 20.30
CA GLU A 182 -13.55 0.97 20.74
C GLU A 182 -13.56 -0.28 19.85
N ARG A 183 -13.15 -0.15 18.58
CA ARG A 183 -13.02 -1.29 17.65
C ARG A 183 -11.74 -2.09 17.86
N LEU A 184 -10.76 -1.50 18.52
CA LEU A 184 -9.47 -2.13 18.77
C LEU A 184 -9.58 -3.08 19.98
N ARG A 185 -9.13 -4.31 19.80
CA ARG A 185 -9.14 -5.32 20.85
C ARG A 185 -7.81 -5.46 21.59
N ALA A 186 -6.90 -4.49 21.45
CA ALA A 186 -5.58 -4.52 22.04
C ALA A 186 -5.59 -4.77 23.55
N ASP A 187 -6.52 -4.13 24.27
CA ASP A 187 -6.68 -4.33 25.71
C ASP A 187 -7.11 -5.75 26.06
N TRP A 188 -7.82 -6.42 25.18
CA TRP A 188 -8.21 -7.82 25.37
C TRP A 188 -7.04 -8.76 25.15
N TRP A 189 -6.34 -8.65 24.01
CA TRP A 189 -5.24 -9.60 23.73
C TRP A 189 -4.04 -9.37 24.65
N SER A 190 -3.71 -8.14 25.02
CA SER A 190 -2.64 -7.86 25.97
C SER A 190 -2.88 -8.43 27.38
N LYS A 191 -4.15 -8.67 27.75
CA LYS A 191 -4.55 -9.29 29.01
C LYS A 191 -4.80 -10.79 28.92
N SER A 192 -5.10 -11.30 27.72
CA SER A 192 -5.52 -12.68 27.49
C SER A 192 -4.39 -13.61 27.10
N ILE A 193 -3.29 -13.05 26.59
CA ILE A 193 -2.13 -13.80 26.11
C ILE A 193 -0.96 -13.45 27.02
N ASP A 194 -0.16 -14.46 27.38
CA ASP A 194 1.10 -14.23 28.08
C ASP A 194 2.04 -13.44 27.13
N SER A 195 2.10 -12.13 27.32
CA SER A 195 2.90 -11.23 26.51
C SER A 195 4.39 -11.55 26.56
N THR A 196 4.84 -12.24 27.60
CA THR A 196 6.24 -12.67 27.72
C THR A 196 6.61 -13.73 26.67
N TYR A 197 5.63 -14.49 26.16
CA TYR A 197 5.87 -15.48 25.11
C TYR A 197 6.29 -14.86 23.78
N PHE A 198 5.82 -13.65 23.48
CA PHE A 198 6.10 -12.96 22.21
C PHE A 198 7.26 -11.98 22.29
N THR A 199 7.52 -11.43 23.48
CA THR A 199 8.59 -10.45 23.69
C THR A 199 9.94 -11.03 23.30
N GLY A 200 10.67 -10.32 22.44
CA GLY A 200 12.00 -10.70 21.97
C GLY A 200 12.01 -11.81 20.92
N LYS A 201 10.85 -12.24 20.40
CA LYS A 201 10.81 -13.15 19.25
C LYS A 201 11.49 -12.53 18.05
N ARG A 202 12.43 -13.27 17.45
CA ARG A 202 13.25 -12.80 16.34
C ARG A 202 12.51 -12.88 15.02
N VAL A 203 12.31 -11.74 14.35
CA VAL A 203 11.55 -11.68 13.11
C VAL A 203 12.37 -11.11 11.95
N TYR A 204 12.19 -11.68 10.77
CA TYR A 204 12.72 -11.18 9.51
C TYR A 204 11.58 -10.60 8.68
N VAL A 205 11.76 -9.40 8.11
CA VAL A 205 10.69 -8.68 7.40
C VAL A 205 11.11 -8.40 5.96
N PHE A 206 10.33 -8.89 4.98
CA PHE A 206 10.59 -8.68 3.56
C PHE A 206 9.30 -8.52 2.76
N GLY A 207 9.27 -7.62 1.77
CA GLY A 207 8.10 -7.41 0.92
C GLY A 207 8.13 -6.08 0.17
N ASP A 208 6.95 -5.51 -0.11
CA ASP A 208 6.90 -4.12 -0.58
C ASP A 208 7.25 -3.13 0.53
N ALA A 209 7.71 -1.96 0.12
CA ALA A 209 8.26 -0.99 1.06
C ALA A 209 7.24 -0.51 2.10
N THR A 210 5.98 -0.31 1.71
CA THR A 210 4.93 0.18 2.61
C THR A 210 4.64 -0.83 3.72
N HIS A 211 4.44 -2.10 3.36
CA HIS A 211 4.18 -3.15 4.35
C HIS A 211 5.41 -3.46 5.20
N VAL A 212 6.63 -3.44 4.62
CA VAL A 212 7.86 -3.62 5.39
C VAL A 212 8.03 -2.52 6.43
N LYS A 213 7.90 -1.24 6.06
CA LYS A 213 8.01 -0.11 7.01
C LYS A 213 7.00 -0.24 8.15
N SER A 214 5.77 -0.56 7.82
CA SER A 214 4.71 -0.71 8.80
C SER A 214 4.92 -1.94 9.69
N SER A 215 5.29 -3.09 9.10
CA SER A 215 5.52 -4.32 9.85
C SER A 215 6.70 -4.21 10.80
N VAL A 216 7.77 -3.53 10.42
CA VAL A 216 8.92 -3.27 11.30
C VAL A 216 8.49 -2.45 12.52
N LYS A 217 7.70 -1.38 12.32
CA LYS A 217 7.18 -0.58 13.43
C LYS A 217 6.28 -1.40 14.36
N ILE A 218 5.31 -2.13 13.79
CA ILE A 218 4.41 -2.98 14.57
C ILE A 218 5.20 -4.04 15.36
N ALA A 219 6.12 -4.73 14.69
CA ALA A 219 6.93 -5.76 15.32
C ALA A 219 7.70 -5.22 16.53
N ASN A 220 8.38 -4.09 16.36
CA ASN A 220 9.25 -3.52 17.38
C ASN A 220 8.48 -2.74 18.46
N GLU A 221 7.51 -1.91 18.08
CA GLU A 221 6.87 -0.95 18.98
C GLU A 221 5.56 -1.47 19.59
N GLU A 222 4.81 -2.33 18.87
CA GLU A 222 3.50 -2.80 19.30
C GLU A 222 3.52 -4.26 19.80
N MET A 223 4.36 -5.13 19.22
CA MET A 223 4.42 -6.56 19.56
C MET A 223 5.61 -6.92 20.44
N GLY A 224 6.61 -6.04 20.56
CA GLY A 224 7.82 -6.31 21.33
C GLY A 224 8.71 -7.38 20.72
N PHE A 225 8.63 -7.60 19.41
CA PHE A 225 9.52 -8.50 18.67
C PHE A 225 10.89 -7.86 18.46
N GLU A 226 11.91 -8.67 18.24
CA GLU A 226 13.22 -8.26 17.79
C GLU A 226 13.30 -8.39 16.26
N VAL A 227 13.38 -7.28 15.53
CA VAL A 227 13.62 -7.31 14.09
C VAL A 227 15.10 -7.60 13.85
N VAL A 228 15.40 -8.77 13.30
CA VAL A 228 16.79 -9.22 13.05
C VAL A 228 17.29 -8.98 11.63
N GLY A 229 16.38 -8.63 10.71
CA GLY A 229 16.70 -8.27 9.34
C GLY A 229 15.47 -7.75 8.61
N LEU A 230 15.71 -6.92 7.62
CA LEU A 230 14.65 -6.33 6.79
C LEU A 230 15.12 -6.12 5.35
N GLY A 231 14.17 -6.11 4.45
CA GLY A 231 14.46 -5.82 3.05
C GLY A 231 13.20 -5.57 2.22
N CYS A 232 13.39 -5.10 0.99
CA CYS A 232 12.29 -4.95 0.03
C CYS A 232 12.74 -5.23 -1.41
N TYR A 233 11.76 -5.54 -2.25
CA TYR A 233 11.99 -5.68 -3.69
C TYR A 233 11.78 -4.38 -4.48
N ASN A 234 11.21 -3.33 -3.88
CA ASN A 234 10.95 -2.04 -4.51
C ASN A 234 12.20 -1.16 -4.52
N ARG A 235 12.93 -1.13 -5.61
CA ARG A 235 14.16 -0.31 -5.74
C ARG A 235 13.88 1.18 -5.60
N GLU A 236 12.71 1.64 -6.02
CA GLU A 236 12.27 3.03 -5.91
C GLU A 236 12.23 3.53 -4.47
N PHE A 237 11.94 2.66 -3.51
CA PHE A 237 11.86 2.95 -2.08
C PHE A 237 13.07 2.50 -1.27
N ALA A 238 14.15 2.07 -1.94
CA ALA A 238 15.36 1.57 -1.29
C ALA A 238 15.97 2.54 -0.28
N ARG A 239 15.88 3.85 -0.52
CA ARG A 239 16.39 4.88 0.38
C ARG A 239 15.66 4.85 1.72
N ASP A 240 14.34 4.73 1.69
CA ASP A 240 13.49 4.72 2.90
C ASP A 240 13.76 3.48 3.73
N ILE A 241 13.86 2.32 3.08
CA ILE A 241 14.14 1.05 3.76
C ILE A 241 15.55 1.04 4.36
N ARG A 242 16.55 1.59 3.67
CA ARG A 242 17.91 1.76 4.23
C ARG A 242 17.94 2.74 5.40
N SER A 243 17.11 3.79 5.38
CA SER A 243 17.00 4.70 6.51
C SER A 243 16.45 3.97 7.74
N LEU A 244 15.37 3.20 7.54
CA LEU A 244 14.76 2.38 8.60
C LEU A 244 15.76 1.35 9.16
N GLY A 245 16.51 0.67 8.28
CA GLY A 245 17.57 -0.26 8.72
C GLY A 245 18.62 0.41 9.59
N LYS A 246 19.07 1.62 9.22
CA LYS A 246 20.04 2.39 10.02
C LYS A 246 19.51 2.74 11.42
N GLU A 247 18.23 3.08 11.53
CA GLU A 247 17.59 3.37 12.83
C GLU A 247 17.63 2.15 13.76
N LEU A 248 17.61 0.94 13.20
CA LEU A 248 17.66 -0.33 13.90
C LEU A 248 19.09 -0.92 13.98
N ASN A 249 20.11 -0.25 13.44
CA ASN A 249 21.46 -0.76 13.27
C ASN A 249 21.52 -2.07 12.46
N LEU A 250 20.69 -2.20 11.43
CA LEU A 250 20.60 -3.33 10.52
C LEU A 250 20.94 -2.93 9.10
N ASP A 251 21.58 -3.83 8.38
CA ASP A 251 21.73 -3.74 6.95
C ASP A 251 20.41 -4.12 6.26
N SER A 252 20.00 -3.33 5.26
CA SER A 252 18.76 -3.56 4.54
C SER A 252 19.03 -4.27 3.21
N LEU A 253 18.36 -5.40 2.99
CA LEU A 253 18.46 -6.15 1.74
C LEU A 253 17.50 -5.55 0.68
N ILE A 254 18.05 -5.03 -0.42
CA ILE A 254 17.26 -4.49 -1.53
C ILE A 254 17.51 -5.38 -2.75
N THR A 255 16.62 -6.32 -2.99
CA THR A 255 16.79 -7.32 -4.04
C THR A 255 15.45 -7.85 -4.55
N GLU A 256 15.45 -8.35 -5.78
CA GLU A 256 14.36 -9.13 -6.38
C GLU A 256 14.74 -10.62 -6.49
N ASP A 257 15.96 -10.97 -6.07
CA ASP A 257 16.44 -12.34 -6.09
C ASP A 257 16.06 -13.07 -4.81
N TYR A 258 15.12 -14.00 -4.92
CA TYR A 258 14.67 -14.81 -3.79
C TYR A 258 15.76 -15.70 -3.21
N LEU A 259 16.82 -16.01 -3.95
CA LEU A 259 17.95 -16.79 -3.43
C LEU A 259 18.81 -15.96 -2.46
N GLU A 260 18.97 -14.68 -2.71
CA GLU A 260 19.63 -13.76 -1.76
C GLU A 260 18.79 -13.62 -0.49
N VAL A 261 17.45 -13.55 -0.61
CA VAL A 261 16.55 -13.51 0.54
C VAL A 261 16.62 -14.81 1.34
N GLU A 262 16.63 -15.97 0.67
CA GLU A 262 16.78 -17.27 1.34
C GLU A 262 18.11 -17.40 2.09
N ALA A 263 19.20 -16.96 1.47
CA ALA A 263 20.54 -16.98 2.10
C ALA A 263 20.56 -16.09 3.36
N GLU A 264 19.93 -14.94 3.32
CA GLU A 264 19.85 -14.03 4.46
C GLU A 264 18.99 -14.61 5.59
N ILE A 265 17.84 -15.20 5.28
CA ILE A 265 16.99 -15.90 6.26
C ILE A 265 17.75 -17.06 6.90
N GLN A 266 18.49 -17.85 6.10
CA GLN A 266 19.32 -18.94 6.61
C GLN A 266 20.41 -18.43 7.56
N ARG A 267 21.04 -17.30 7.23
CA ARG A 267 22.08 -16.69 8.05
C ARG A 267 21.55 -16.16 9.38
N LEU A 268 20.36 -15.53 9.35
CA LEU A 268 19.77 -14.88 10.52
C LEU A 268 18.99 -15.82 11.42
N GLN A 269 18.46 -16.93 10.90
CA GLN A 269 17.66 -17.91 11.65
C GLN A 269 16.55 -17.24 12.50
N PRO A 270 15.60 -16.50 11.87
CA PRO A 270 14.49 -15.89 12.61
C PRO A 270 13.51 -16.96 13.12
N GLU A 271 12.69 -16.61 14.11
CA GLU A 271 11.61 -17.47 14.64
C GLU A 271 10.30 -17.24 13.86
N LEU A 272 10.18 -16.11 13.16
CA LEU A 272 9.04 -15.79 12.28
C LEU A 272 9.53 -15.01 11.07
N ILE A 273 8.97 -15.32 9.92
CA ILE A 273 9.13 -14.53 8.70
C ILE A 273 7.85 -13.75 8.45
N LEU A 274 7.97 -12.43 8.31
CA LEU A 274 6.92 -11.53 7.81
C LEU A 274 7.26 -11.21 6.36
N GLY A 275 6.62 -11.90 5.40
CA GLY A 275 7.09 -11.89 4.04
C GLY A 275 5.96 -11.92 3.00
N THR A 276 6.32 -12.40 1.82
CA THR A 276 5.39 -12.66 0.71
C THR A 276 5.15 -14.17 0.59
N GLN A 277 4.43 -14.59 -0.45
CA GLN A 277 4.33 -16.03 -0.73
C GLN A 277 5.70 -16.67 -1.03
N MET A 278 6.67 -15.90 -1.52
CA MET A 278 8.02 -16.43 -1.80
C MET A 278 8.74 -16.78 -0.50
N GLU A 279 8.71 -15.90 0.47
CA GLU A 279 9.29 -16.14 1.81
C GLU A 279 8.53 -17.24 2.57
N ARG A 280 7.23 -17.41 2.30
CA ARG A 280 6.49 -18.57 2.84
C ARG A 280 7.02 -19.90 2.29
N HIS A 281 7.40 -19.95 1.01
CA HIS A 281 8.05 -21.15 0.45
C HIS A 281 9.43 -21.38 1.04
N ILE A 282 10.20 -20.33 1.29
CA ILE A 282 11.48 -20.40 1.98
C ILE A 282 11.27 -20.91 3.41
N GLY A 283 10.36 -20.29 4.17
CA GLY A 283 10.04 -20.69 5.53
C GLY A 283 9.65 -22.17 5.63
N LYS A 284 8.81 -22.65 4.69
CA LYS A 284 8.43 -24.07 4.64
C LYS A 284 9.64 -25.00 4.44
N ARG A 285 10.63 -24.62 3.63
CA ARG A 285 11.85 -25.43 3.42
C ARG A 285 12.75 -25.43 4.67
N LEU A 286 12.79 -24.31 5.38
CA LEU A 286 13.67 -24.12 6.55
C LEU A 286 13.00 -24.49 7.88
N GLY A 287 11.72 -24.84 7.89
CA GLY A 287 10.96 -25.10 9.12
C GLY A 287 10.69 -23.85 9.94
N ILE A 288 10.63 -22.67 9.32
CA ILE A 288 10.38 -21.38 9.98
C ILE A 288 8.96 -20.91 9.61
N PRO A 289 8.09 -20.59 10.58
CA PRO A 289 6.76 -20.07 10.32
C PRO A 289 6.81 -18.75 9.55
N CYS A 290 5.82 -18.51 8.68
CA CYS A 290 5.74 -17.31 7.88
C CYS A 290 4.30 -16.75 7.84
N ALA A 291 4.16 -15.46 8.06
CA ALA A 291 2.94 -14.70 7.78
C ALA A 291 3.11 -13.85 6.52
N VAL A 292 2.12 -13.91 5.62
CA VAL A 292 2.16 -13.11 4.39
C VAL A 292 1.62 -11.71 4.69
N ILE A 293 2.46 -10.70 4.42
CA ILE A 293 2.16 -9.29 4.71
C ILE A 293 1.96 -8.44 3.46
N SER A 294 2.43 -8.89 2.30
CA SER A 294 2.33 -8.13 1.04
C SER A 294 2.35 -9.03 -0.20
N ALA A 295 2.17 -8.42 -1.37
CA ALA A 295 2.36 -9.10 -2.64
C ALA A 295 3.86 -9.49 -2.85
N PRO A 296 4.14 -10.54 -3.65
CA PRO A 296 3.18 -11.46 -4.25
C PRO A 296 2.51 -12.40 -3.23
N PHE A 297 1.26 -12.76 -3.48
CA PHE A 297 0.46 -13.59 -2.61
C PHE A 297 -0.31 -14.67 -3.42
N HIS A 298 -0.82 -15.67 -2.73
CA HIS A 298 -1.60 -16.75 -3.32
C HIS A 298 -3.07 -16.66 -2.90
N VAL A 299 -3.96 -17.37 -3.58
CA VAL A 299 -5.41 -17.37 -3.29
C VAL A 299 -5.73 -17.69 -1.82
N GLN A 300 -4.92 -18.49 -1.14
CA GLN A 300 -5.06 -18.78 0.30
C GLN A 300 -4.83 -17.57 1.20
N ASP A 301 -4.21 -16.51 0.71
CA ASP A 301 -3.95 -15.28 1.45
C ASP A 301 -5.11 -14.28 1.37
N HIS A 302 -6.16 -14.65 0.63
CA HIS A 302 -7.43 -13.95 0.55
C HIS A 302 -8.52 -14.68 1.35
N PRO A 303 -8.63 -14.45 2.66
CA PRO A 303 -9.68 -15.06 3.45
C PRO A 303 -11.05 -14.57 2.97
N ALA A 304 -12.08 -15.46 3.07
CA ALA A 304 -13.45 -15.08 2.76
C ALA A 304 -14.02 -14.06 3.76
N ARG A 305 -13.46 -14.01 4.97
CA ARG A 305 -13.85 -13.04 5.99
C ARG A 305 -13.21 -11.69 5.74
N TYR A 306 -13.88 -10.65 6.20
CA TYR A 306 -13.34 -9.30 6.27
C TYR A 306 -11.99 -9.30 7.00
N SER A 307 -10.94 -8.88 6.31
CA SER A 307 -9.56 -9.02 6.78
C SER A 307 -8.66 -7.89 6.24
N PRO A 308 -8.87 -6.65 6.69
CA PRO A 308 -8.05 -5.51 6.28
C PRO A 308 -6.64 -5.58 6.86
N GLN A 309 -5.73 -4.77 6.30
CA GLN A 309 -4.40 -4.50 6.84
C GLN A 309 -4.32 -3.14 7.54
N VAL A 310 -5.26 -2.25 7.25
CA VAL A 310 -5.29 -0.86 7.76
C VAL A 310 -6.31 -0.68 8.86
N GLY A 311 -6.14 0.38 9.65
CA GLY A 311 -7.09 0.79 10.66
C GLY A 311 -7.14 -0.12 11.90
N TRP A 312 -8.19 0.05 12.68
CA TRP A 312 -8.34 -0.67 13.95
C TRP A 312 -8.55 -2.17 13.77
N GLU A 313 -9.39 -2.55 12.82
CA GLU A 313 -9.59 -3.98 12.52
C GLU A 313 -8.36 -4.58 11.83
N GLY A 314 -7.63 -3.80 11.03
CA GLY A 314 -6.35 -4.23 10.47
C GLY A 314 -5.33 -4.59 11.54
N ALA A 315 -5.26 -3.82 12.63
CA ALA A 315 -4.39 -4.16 13.76
C ALA A 315 -4.78 -5.48 14.43
N ASN A 316 -6.09 -5.76 14.60
CA ASN A 316 -6.57 -7.05 15.13
C ASN A 316 -6.19 -8.21 14.20
N VAL A 317 -6.40 -8.04 12.89
CA VAL A 317 -6.07 -9.06 11.87
C VAL A 317 -4.56 -9.34 11.82
N ILE A 318 -3.73 -8.30 11.92
CA ILE A 318 -2.27 -8.43 11.95
C ILE A 318 -1.86 -9.25 13.17
N PHE A 319 -2.38 -8.93 14.34
CA PHE A 319 -2.12 -9.68 15.55
C PHE A 319 -2.43 -11.18 15.35
N ASP A 320 -3.65 -11.52 14.92
CA ASP A 320 -4.07 -12.90 14.72
C ASP A 320 -3.18 -13.63 13.71
N THR A 321 -2.88 -12.97 12.58
CA THR A 321 -2.09 -13.60 11.49
C THR A 321 -0.63 -13.80 11.83
N TRP A 322 -0.03 -12.99 12.69
CA TRP A 322 1.38 -13.13 13.09
C TRP A 322 1.55 -14.07 14.28
N VAL A 323 0.61 -14.02 15.22
CA VAL A 323 0.67 -14.86 16.43
C VAL A 323 0.34 -16.31 16.12
N HIS A 324 -0.65 -16.56 15.25
CA HIS A 324 -1.07 -17.92 14.95
C HIS A 324 0.07 -18.83 14.42
N PRO A 325 0.89 -18.44 13.45
CA PRO A 325 2.03 -19.24 13.00
C PRO A 325 3.06 -19.53 14.09
N LEU A 326 3.27 -18.59 15.01
CA LEU A 326 4.22 -18.74 16.13
C LEU A 326 3.76 -19.76 17.17
N VAL A 327 2.44 -19.86 17.37
CA VAL A 327 1.87 -20.76 18.39
C VAL A 327 1.67 -22.17 17.84
N MET A 328 1.39 -22.30 16.56
CA MET A 328 1.06 -23.57 15.90
C MET A 328 2.28 -24.26 15.25
N GLY A 329 3.37 -23.54 15.04
CA GLY A 329 4.64 -24.06 14.51
C GLY A 329 5.48 -24.60 15.59
#